data_a01e4406c4bd543591ae319c854ec76d
#
_entry.id   a01e4406c4bd543591ae319c854ec76d
#
_cell.length_a   1.000
_cell.length_b   1.000
_cell.length_c   1.000
_cell.angle_alpha   90.00
_cell.angle_beta   90.00
_cell.angle_gamma   90.00
#
_symmetry.space_group_name_H-M   'P 1'
#
loop_
_entity.id
_entity.type
_entity.pdbx_description
1 polymer ?
#
loop_
_entity_poly.entity_id
_entity_poly.type
_entity_poly.pdbx_seq_one_letter_code
_entity_poly.pdbx_strand_id
1 'polypeptide(L)'
;MSVPQSKTWLVDGFCRFTTRMVRKSFQCFAVQGLDQIPSIAASNCSLVVYANHIGWWDPIVAMLLRKKYLPDRVFYAPIDAKALEAYGVFRQLGFYGLKLETFAGASDFLKTSREILSDPKSSVWITPEGVFCDCRDLEQPFMPGLAHLAATTPNTIFVPLAIEYPFWQEPKPMIATRFGEPLSFQAGASKADCGKKIFESLRDTQRHLASSVMRRDFSEFDFVVAPKSQRLGLYDNLRAWKAWLQGRPFDPSHASINGKDSTSPGQRN
;
A
#
# COMPACT_ATOMS: atom_id res chain seq x y z
N MET A 1 24.91 -1.14 -11.69
CA MET A 1 23.68 -1.21 -12.50
C MET A 1 23.35 0.19 -12.99
N SER A 2 22.69 0.36 -14.16
CA SER A 2 22.23 1.68 -14.62
C SER A 2 20.81 1.96 -14.11
N VAL A 3 20.49 3.25 -13.88
CA VAL A 3 19.13 3.69 -13.55
C VAL A 3 18.16 3.28 -14.65
N PRO A 4 17.03 2.61 -14.33
CA PRO A 4 16.07 2.19 -15.34
C PRO A 4 15.41 3.40 -16.01
N GLN A 5 15.21 3.32 -17.32
CA GLN A 5 14.46 4.34 -18.06
C GLN A 5 12.98 3.98 -18.08
N SER A 6 12.21 4.60 -17.19
CA SER A 6 10.77 4.42 -17.13
C SER A 6 10.10 5.09 -18.33
N LYS A 7 9.21 4.34 -19.03
CA LYS A 7 8.42 4.86 -20.16
C LYS A 7 7.01 5.19 -19.69
N THR A 8 6.66 6.46 -19.63
CA THR A 8 5.37 6.96 -19.11
C THR A 8 4.16 6.28 -19.74
N TRP A 9 4.14 6.13 -21.07
CA TRP A 9 3.03 5.49 -21.78
C TRP A 9 2.83 4.02 -21.36
N LEU A 10 3.95 3.30 -21.11
CA LEU A 10 3.90 1.90 -20.68
C LEU A 10 3.42 1.80 -19.23
N VAL A 11 3.92 2.67 -18.35
CA VAL A 11 3.46 2.78 -16.95
C VAL A 11 1.96 3.07 -16.92
N ASP A 12 1.48 3.99 -17.76
CA ASP A 12 0.05 4.31 -17.85
C ASP A 12 -0.79 3.16 -18.37
N GLY A 13 -0.31 2.45 -19.38
CA GLY A 13 -0.94 1.23 -19.88
C GLY A 13 -1.01 0.14 -18.83
N PHE A 14 0.10 -0.10 -18.13
CA PHE A 14 0.19 -1.07 -17.05
C PHE A 14 -0.75 -0.71 -15.88
N CYS A 15 -0.79 0.55 -15.45
CA CYS A 15 -1.71 0.98 -14.40
C CYS A 15 -3.18 0.82 -14.81
N ARG A 16 -3.55 1.08 -16.07
CA ARG A 16 -4.91 0.82 -16.57
C ARG A 16 -5.26 -0.68 -16.55
N PHE A 17 -4.33 -1.52 -16.97
CA PHE A 17 -4.49 -2.97 -16.95
C PHE A 17 -4.63 -3.48 -15.51
N THR A 18 -3.73 -3.10 -14.61
CA THR A 18 -3.74 -3.56 -13.21
C THR A 18 -4.92 -3.00 -12.43
N THR A 19 -5.44 -1.80 -12.75
CA THR A 19 -6.71 -1.30 -12.19
C THR A 19 -7.88 -2.24 -12.52
N ARG A 20 -7.92 -2.80 -13.76
CA ARG A 20 -8.95 -3.78 -14.14
C ARG A 20 -8.78 -5.10 -13.37
N MET A 21 -7.52 -5.54 -13.17
CA MET A 21 -7.23 -6.72 -12.35
C MET A 21 -7.68 -6.51 -10.90
N VAL A 22 -7.37 -5.38 -10.28
CA VAL A 22 -7.81 -5.04 -8.92
C VAL A 22 -9.33 -5.06 -8.83
N ARG A 23 -10.05 -4.43 -9.76
CA ARG A 23 -11.53 -4.47 -9.81
C ARG A 23 -12.11 -5.87 -9.96
N LYS A 24 -11.36 -6.81 -10.56
CA LYS A 24 -11.77 -8.22 -10.70
C LYS A 24 -11.50 -9.02 -9.44
N SER A 25 -10.37 -8.80 -8.78
CA SER A 25 -9.87 -9.62 -7.67
C SER A 25 -10.26 -9.10 -6.29
N PHE A 26 -10.48 -7.78 -6.15
CA PHE A 26 -10.80 -7.13 -4.89
C PHE A 26 -12.17 -6.44 -4.92
N GLN A 27 -12.73 -6.25 -3.73
CA GLN A 27 -13.96 -5.47 -3.54
C GLN A 27 -13.70 -3.98 -3.81
N CYS A 28 -12.63 -3.46 -3.21
CA CYS A 28 -12.19 -2.08 -3.35
C CYS A 28 -10.69 -1.95 -3.08
N PHE A 29 -10.15 -0.77 -3.34
CA PHE A 29 -8.82 -0.36 -2.92
C PHE A 29 -8.95 0.96 -2.15
N ALA A 30 -8.81 0.87 -0.84
CA ALA A 30 -8.99 1.94 0.13
C ALA A 30 -7.65 2.45 0.67
N VAL A 31 -7.58 3.72 1.02
CA VAL A 31 -6.37 4.37 1.51
C VAL A 31 -6.68 5.40 2.57
N GLN A 32 -5.83 5.49 3.60
CA GLN A 32 -5.84 6.48 4.68
C GLN A 32 -4.52 7.26 4.76
N GLY A 33 -4.48 8.29 5.61
CA GLY A 33 -3.25 9.04 5.91
C GLY A 33 -2.80 9.90 4.74
N LEU A 34 -3.72 10.56 4.05
CA LEU A 34 -3.43 11.40 2.89
C LEU A 34 -3.09 12.85 3.23
N ASP A 35 -3.20 13.26 4.49
CA ASP A 35 -3.07 14.65 4.92
C ASP A 35 -1.73 15.28 4.53
N GLN A 36 -0.64 14.51 4.62
CA GLN A 36 0.71 14.96 4.29
C GLN A 36 1.07 14.82 2.80
N ILE A 37 0.28 14.07 2.03
CA ILE A 37 0.60 13.76 0.62
C ILE A 37 0.68 15.00 -0.27
N PRO A 38 -0.21 16.01 -0.17
CA PRO A 38 -0.09 17.23 -0.96
C PRO A 38 1.23 18.00 -0.70
N SER A 39 1.64 18.08 0.56
CA SER A 39 2.91 18.72 0.96
C SER A 39 4.11 17.93 0.41
N ILE A 40 4.11 16.61 0.51
CA ILE A 40 5.13 15.72 -0.05
C ILE A 40 5.20 15.84 -1.57
N ALA A 41 4.06 15.88 -2.25
CA ALA A 41 3.98 16.01 -3.70
C ALA A 41 4.60 17.33 -4.19
N ALA A 42 4.34 18.43 -3.47
CA ALA A 42 4.87 19.77 -3.79
C ALA A 42 6.33 19.97 -3.37
N SER A 43 6.92 19.09 -2.56
CA SER A 43 8.29 19.24 -2.06
C SER A 43 9.33 19.06 -3.16
N ASN A 44 10.47 19.76 -3.02
CA ASN A 44 11.64 19.59 -3.89
C ASN A 44 12.63 18.55 -3.30
N CYS A 45 12.13 17.54 -2.61
CA CYS A 45 12.90 16.42 -2.07
C CYS A 45 12.56 15.15 -2.82
N SER A 46 13.51 14.26 -3.00
CA SER A 46 13.22 12.89 -3.47
C SER A 46 12.42 12.11 -2.41
N LEU A 47 11.80 11.01 -2.81
CA LEU A 47 10.87 10.28 -1.95
C LEU A 47 11.28 8.81 -1.85
N VAL A 48 11.23 8.26 -0.65
CA VAL A 48 11.23 6.82 -0.40
C VAL A 48 9.92 6.45 0.29
N VAL A 49 9.10 5.61 -0.35
CA VAL A 49 7.96 4.98 0.30
C VAL A 49 8.36 3.56 0.67
N TYR A 50 8.26 3.22 1.94
CA TYR A 50 8.62 1.89 2.43
C TYR A 50 7.42 1.20 3.07
N ALA A 51 7.17 -0.06 2.63
CA ALA A 51 5.97 -0.80 2.99
C ALA A 51 6.31 -2.18 3.55
N ASN A 52 5.43 -2.73 4.40
CA ASN A 52 5.44 -4.14 4.72
C ASN A 52 5.18 -4.99 3.46
N HIS A 53 5.65 -6.23 3.45
CA HIS A 53 5.64 -7.09 2.26
C HIS A 53 4.77 -8.32 2.43
N ILE A 54 3.50 -8.22 2.03
CA ILE A 54 2.50 -9.27 2.26
C ILE A 54 2.40 -10.24 1.08
N GLY A 55 2.62 -9.73 -0.15
CA GLY A 55 2.46 -10.57 -1.32
C GLY A 55 2.71 -9.87 -2.64
N TRP A 56 2.51 -10.62 -3.71
CA TRP A 56 2.84 -10.17 -5.05
C TRP A 56 1.98 -9.00 -5.57
N TRP A 57 0.89 -8.63 -4.89
CA TRP A 57 0.09 -7.45 -5.21
C TRP A 57 0.76 -6.13 -4.80
N ASP A 58 1.72 -6.16 -3.88
CA ASP A 58 2.32 -4.95 -3.31
C ASP A 58 2.94 -4.00 -4.35
N PRO A 59 3.66 -4.47 -5.39
CA PRO A 59 4.15 -3.61 -6.46
C PRO A 59 3.03 -2.92 -7.25
N ILE A 60 1.90 -3.62 -7.45
CA ILE A 60 0.71 -3.07 -8.13
C ILE A 60 0.08 -1.99 -7.26
N VAL A 61 -0.05 -2.24 -5.96
CA VAL A 61 -0.54 -1.27 -4.96
C VAL A 61 0.31 -0.01 -5.01
N ALA A 62 1.64 -0.15 -4.94
CA ALA A 62 2.58 0.96 -4.99
C ALA A 62 2.43 1.80 -6.28
N MET A 63 2.38 1.16 -7.44
CA MET A 63 2.24 1.86 -8.73
C MET A 63 0.90 2.61 -8.85
N LEU A 64 -0.21 2.02 -8.35
CA LEU A 64 -1.52 2.66 -8.41
C LEU A 64 -1.64 3.83 -7.42
N LEU A 65 -1.07 3.71 -6.21
CA LEU A 65 -0.98 4.81 -5.24
C LEU A 65 -0.16 5.97 -5.80
N ARG A 66 1.05 5.66 -6.33
CA ARG A 66 1.90 6.67 -6.95
C ARG A 66 1.16 7.39 -8.09
N LYS A 67 0.51 6.63 -8.99
CA LYS A 67 -0.23 7.23 -10.11
C LYS A 67 -1.33 8.18 -9.66
N LYS A 68 -2.06 7.83 -8.60
CA LYS A 68 -3.20 8.63 -8.14
C LYS A 68 -2.79 9.83 -7.30
N TYR A 69 -1.84 9.65 -6.38
CA TYR A 69 -1.54 10.65 -5.36
C TYR A 69 -0.21 11.39 -5.55
N LEU A 70 0.68 10.84 -6.36
CA LEU A 70 2.01 11.39 -6.64
C LEU A 70 2.31 11.37 -8.15
N PRO A 71 1.41 11.89 -9.02
CA PRO A 71 1.48 11.70 -10.47
C PRO A 71 2.75 12.25 -11.10
N ASP A 72 3.32 13.31 -10.53
CA ASP A 72 4.51 14.00 -11.03
C ASP A 72 5.83 13.34 -10.59
N ARG A 73 5.75 12.30 -9.72
CA ARG A 73 6.91 11.55 -9.28
C ARG A 73 7.20 10.37 -10.19
N VAL A 74 8.46 10.16 -10.55
CA VAL A 74 8.86 8.96 -11.31
C VAL A 74 8.93 7.77 -10.36
N PHE A 75 8.30 6.66 -10.74
CA PHE A 75 8.28 5.43 -9.95
C PHE A 75 9.55 4.61 -10.17
N TYR A 76 10.16 4.17 -9.09
CA TYR A 76 11.23 3.19 -9.06
C TYR A 76 11.01 2.18 -7.94
N ALA A 77 11.36 0.90 -8.17
CA ALA A 77 11.34 -0.11 -7.13
C ALA A 77 12.41 -1.18 -7.35
N PRO A 78 13.10 -1.65 -6.30
CA PRO A 78 13.94 -2.80 -6.38
C PRO A 78 13.11 -4.08 -6.54
N ILE A 79 13.62 -5.02 -7.34
CA ILE A 79 13.03 -6.36 -7.51
C ILE A 79 14.18 -7.38 -7.61
N ASP A 80 13.92 -8.64 -7.30
CA ASP A 80 14.90 -9.71 -7.51
C ASP A 80 15.47 -9.66 -8.93
N ALA A 81 16.78 -9.69 -9.04
CA ALA A 81 17.49 -9.63 -10.32
C ALA A 81 17.07 -10.76 -11.27
N LYS A 82 16.79 -11.97 -10.74
CA LYS A 82 16.29 -13.11 -11.54
C LYS A 82 14.91 -12.83 -12.12
N ALA A 83 14.02 -12.22 -11.34
CA ALA A 83 12.71 -11.82 -11.82
C ALA A 83 12.80 -10.74 -12.91
N LEU A 84 13.73 -9.79 -12.76
CA LEU A 84 13.98 -8.75 -13.75
C LEU A 84 14.58 -9.29 -15.05
N GLU A 85 15.40 -10.34 -14.98
CA GLU A 85 15.94 -11.04 -16.15
C GLU A 85 14.83 -11.81 -16.89
N ALA A 86 13.94 -12.48 -16.15
CA ALA A 86 12.82 -13.21 -16.73
C ALA A 86 11.77 -12.29 -17.39
N TYR A 87 11.59 -11.08 -16.87
CA TYR A 87 10.58 -10.13 -17.33
C TYR A 87 11.18 -8.75 -17.63
N GLY A 88 11.95 -8.64 -18.72
CA GLY A 88 12.68 -7.42 -19.10
C GLY A 88 11.81 -6.15 -19.23
N VAL A 89 10.50 -6.30 -19.44
CA VAL A 89 9.53 -5.18 -19.46
C VAL A 89 9.49 -4.40 -18.15
N PHE A 90 9.79 -5.02 -17.01
CA PHE A 90 9.80 -4.37 -15.71
C PHE A 90 10.82 -3.22 -15.62
N ARG A 91 11.94 -3.29 -16.34
CA ARG A 91 12.89 -2.17 -16.43
C ARG A 91 12.23 -0.91 -16.98
N GLN A 92 11.34 -1.06 -17.97
CA GLN A 92 10.63 0.06 -18.58
C GLN A 92 9.49 0.60 -17.72
N LEU A 93 9.13 -0.14 -16.66
CA LEU A 93 8.17 0.30 -15.63
C LEU A 93 8.87 0.98 -14.42
N GLY A 94 10.22 1.01 -14.40
CA GLY A 94 11.00 1.63 -13.32
C GLY A 94 11.57 0.64 -12.31
N PHE A 95 11.45 -0.67 -12.54
CA PHE A 95 12.06 -1.67 -11.65
C PHE A 95 13.56 -1.84 -11.96
N TYR A 96 14.37 -2.00 -10.89
CA TYR A 96 15.80 -2.30 -10.98
C TYR A 96 16.18 -3.54 -10.19
N GLY A 97 17.16 -4.30 -10.70
CA GLY A 97 17.50 -5.60 -10.12
C GLY A 97 18.23 -5.48 -8.78
N LEU A 98 17.92 -6.36 -7.85
CA LEU A 98 18.58 -6.51 -6.56
C LEU A 98 19.06 -7.95 -6.41
N LYS A 99 20.36 -8.13 -6.12
CA LYS A 99 20.94 -9.43 -5.74
C LYS A 99 20.98 -9.48 -4.21
N LEU A 100 19.97 -10.07 -3.60
CA LEU A 100 19.70 -10.01 -2.16
C LEU A 100 20.82 -10.62 -1.28
N GLU A 101 21.52 -11.63 -1.76
CA GLU A 101 22.38 -12.47 -0.92
C GLU A 101 23.90 -12.16 -1.04
N THR A 102 24.26 -11.03 -1.67
CA THR A 102 25.68 -10.71 -1.93
C THR A 102 26.05 -9.30 -1.48
N PHE A 103 27.24 -9.15 -0.94
CA PHE A 103 27.82 -7.82 -0.63
C PHE A 103 27.83 -6.88 -1.84
N ALA A 104 28.14 -7.41 -3.01
CA ALA A 104 28.10 -6.66 -4.26
C ALA A 104 26.69 -6.19 -4.59
N GLY A 105 25.67 -7.04 -4.38
CA GLY A 105 24.27 -6.67 -4.59
C GLY A 105 23.78 -5.57 -3.64
N ALA A 106 24.16 -5.62 -2.37
CA ALA A 106 23.86 -4.56 -1.40
C ALA A 106 24.53 -3.22 -1.80
N SER A 107 25.79 -3.26 -2.24
CA SER A 107 26.51 -2.08 -2.74
C SER A 107 25.87 -1.50 -4.00
N ASP A 108 25.50 -2.35 -4.96
CA ASP A 108 24.82 -1.95 -6.20
C ASP A 108 23.44 -1.34 -5.92
N PHE A 109 22.69 -1.90 -4.98
CA PHE A 109 21.41 -1.35 -4.52
C PHE A 109 21.59 0.07 -3.98
N LEU A 110 22.51 0.27 -3.04
CA LEU A 110 22.76 1.57 -2.45
C LEU A 110 23.25 2.60 -3.48
N LYS A 111 24.13 2.21 -4.38
CA LYS A 111 24.63 3.07 -5.46
C LYS A 111 23.49 3.50 -6.39
N THR A 112 22.71 2.53 -6.91
CA THR A 112 21.61 2.80 -7.84
C THR A 112 20.50 3.61 -7.18
N SER A 113 20.15 3.29 -5.93
CA SER A 113 19.11 4.03 -5.19
C SER A 113 19.53 5.47 -4.92
N ARG A 114 20.79 5.74 -4.55
CA ARG A 114 21.30 7.11 -4.37
C ARG A 114 21.30 7.90 -5.67
N GLU A 115 21.67 7.26 -6.77
CA GLU A 115 21.63 7.89 -8.10
C GLU A 115 20.20 8.26 -8.49
N ILE A 116 19.23 7.38 -8.24
CA ILE A 116 17.80 7.68 -8.43
C ILE A 116 17.33 8.84 -7.52
N LEU A 117 17.69 8.79 -6.24
CA LEU A 117 17.26 9.77 -5.23
C LEU A 117 17.99 11.11 -5.37
N SER A 118 18.98 11.27 -6.25
CA SER A 118 19.55 12.56 -6.59
C SER A 118 18.60 13.44 -7.43
N ASP A 119 17.59 12.85 -8.07
CA ASP A 119 16.51 13.58 -8.75
C ASP A 119 15.34 13.82 -7.76
N PRO A 120 15.01 15.08 -7.46
CA PRO A 120 13.88 15.42 -6.59
C PRO A 120 12.53 14.91 -7.05
N LYS A 121 12.37 14.60 -8.35
CA LYS A 121 11.14 14.03 -8.91
C LYS A 121 11.06 12.52 -8.76
N SER A 122 12.09 11.87 -8.25
CA SER A 122 12.09 10.41 -8.08
C SER A 122 11.28 9.97 -6.85
N SER A 123 10.69 8.79 -6.93
CA SER A 123 10.12 8.07 -5.80
C SER A 123 10.57 6.60 -5.85
N VAL A 124 11.25 6.12 -4.80
CA VAL A 124 11.67 4.74 -4.65
C VAL A 124 10.73 4.04 -3.68
N TRP A 125 10.14 2.92 -4.12
CA TRP A 125 9.18 2.13 -3.35
C TRP A 125 9.84 0.83 -2.92
N ILE A 126 9.96 0.59 -1.62
CA ILE A 126 10.79 -0.49 -1.04
C ILE A 126 9.97 -1.29 -0.05
N THR A 127 10.16 -2.61 -0.03
CA THR A 127 9.69 -3.50 1.02
C THR A 127 10.90 -3.97 1.84
N PRO A 128 11.20 -3.30 2.97
CA PRO A 128 12.47 -3.51 3.69
C PRO A 128 12.59 -4.88 4.37
N GLU A 129 11.51 -5.60 4.51
CA GLU A 129 11.51 -6.98 5.03
C GLU A 129 12.23 -7.95 4.08
N GLY A 130 12.18 -7.68 2.77
CA GLY A 130 12.88 -8.47 1.75
C GLY A 130 12.31 -9.87 1.49
N VAL A 131 11.31 -10.28 2.26
CA VAL A 131 10.57 -11.55 2.14
C VAL A 131 9.08 -11.29 2.38
N PHE A 132 8.22 -12.17 1.90
CA PHE A 132 6.79 -12.09 2.20
C PHE A 132 6.53 -12.47 3.67
N CYS A 133 5.82 -11.59 4.38
CA CYS A 133 5.50 -11.73 5.79
C CYS A 133 4.01 -11.52 6.03
N ASP A 134 3.48 -12.13 7.09
CA ASP A 134 2.12 -11.81 7.56
C ASP A 134 2.09 -10.35 8.06
N CYS A 135 1.05 -9.60 7.72
CA CYS A 135 0.91 -8.19 8.14
C CYS A 135 0.81 -8.03 9.67
N ARG A 136 0.54 -9.10 10.41
CA ARG A 136 0.47 -9.14 11.87
C ARG A 136 1.83 -9.44 12.52
N ASP A 137 2.81 -9.90 11.76
CA ASP A 137 4.18 -10.09 12.24
C ASP A 137 4.89 -8.73 12.28
N LEU A 138 4.81 -8.09 13.43
CA LEU A 138 5.43 -6.79 13.66
C LEU A 138 6.90 -6.87 14.10
N GLU A 139 7.41 -8.09 14.34
CA GLU A 139 8.78 -8.31 14.78
C GLU A 139 9.75 -8.61 13.63
N GLN A 140 9.24 -8.88 12.42
CA GLN A 140 10.06 -9.15 11.25
C GLN A 140 11.11 -8.05 11.03
N PRO A 141 12.42 -8.35 11.05
CA PRO A 141 13.47 -7.36 10.93
C PRO A 141 13.55 -6.77 9.51
N PHE A 142 14.05 -5.55 9.43
CA PHE A 142 14.33 -4.92 8.14
C PHE A 142 15.75 -5.18 7.68
N MET A 143 15.91 -5.33 6.38
CA MET A 143 17.23 -5.33 5.76
C MET A 143 17.92 -3.97 5.94
N PRO A 144 19.23 -3.93 6.20
CA PRO A 144 19.95 -2.71 6.60
C PRO A 144 20.04 -1.63 5.50
N GLY A 145 19.71 -1.97 4.26
CA GLY A 145 19.81 -1.06 3.11
C GLY A 145 19.01 0.22 3.26
N LEU A 146 17.81 0.15 3.83
CA LEU A 146 16.95 1.33 4.01
C LEU A 146 17.53 2.31 5.04
N ALA A 147 18.06 1.81 6.17
CA ALA A 147 18.75 2.63 7.17
C ALA A 147 20.00 3.32 6.59
N HIS A 148 20.73 2.64 5.71
CA HIS A 148 21.88 3.22 4.99
C HIS A 148 21.46 4.33 4.04
N LEU A 149 20.36 4.18 3.31
CA LEU A 149 19.82 5.25 2.45
C LEU A 149 19.44 6.45 3.29
N ALA A 150 18.69 6.26 4.38
CA ALA A 150 18.27 7.34 5.27
C ALA A 150 19.44 8.16 5.83
N ALA A 151 20.51 7.48 6.24
CA ALA A 151 21.70 8.16 6.78
C ALA A 151 22.53 8.91 5.70
N THR A 152 22.32 8.61 4.41
CA THR A 152 23.18 9.11 3.32
C THR A 152 22.46 9.92 2.25
N THR A 153 21.14 10.12 2.37
CA THR A 153 20.32 10.91 1.44
C THR A 153 19.51 11.99 2.19
N PRO A 154 20.15 13.08 2.67
CA PRO A 154 19.51 14.05 3.55
C PRO A 154 18.33 14.82 2.91
N ASN A 155 18.31 14.95 1.57
CA ASN A 155 17.23 15.62 0.83
C ASN A 155 16.12 14.64 0.39
N THR A 156 15.90 13.58 1.17
CA THR A 156 14.91 12.54 0.87
C THR A 156 13.89 12.47 2.01
N ILE A 157 12.62 12.43 1.64
CA ILE A 157 11.51 12.17 2.57
C ILE A 157 11.23 10.68 2.58
N PHE A 158 11.11 10.09 3.77
CA PHE A 158 10.79 8.68 3.96
C PHE A 158 9.36 8.55 4.50
N VAL A 159 8.49 7.84 3.79
CA VAL A 159 7.08 7.69 4.15
C VAL A 159 6.75 6.23 4.36
N PRO A 160 6.32 5.80 5.55
CA PRO A 160 5.85 4.45 5.79
C PRO A 160 4.50 4.24 5.12
N LEU A 161 4.28 3.04 4.59
CA LEU A 161 3.04 2.59 3.99
C LEU A 161 2.66 1.23 4.55
N ALA A 162 1.57 1.16 5.30
CA ALA A 162 1.00 -0.11 5.70
C ALA A 162 0.06 -0.65 4.62
N ILE A 163 0.09 -1.96 4.41
CA ILE A 163 -0.75 -2.69 3.45
C ILE A 163 -1.38 -3.87 4.17
N GLU A 164 -2.68 -4.10 3.95
CA GLU A 164 -3.43 -5.29 4.37
C GLU A 164 -4.41 -5.73 3.29
N TYR A 165 -4.72 -7.04 3.25
CA TYR A 165 -5.72 -7.63 2.35
C TYR A 165 -6.85 -8.32 3.15
N PRO A 166 -7.65 -7.57 3.90
CA PRO A 166 -8.67 -8.14 4.77
C PRO A 166 -9.92 -8.55 4.00
N PHE A 167 -10.59 -9.58 4.52
CA PHE A 167 -11.97 -9.91 4.16
C PHE A 167 -12.92 -9.30 5.18
N TRP A 168 -13.92 -8.58 4.70
CA TRP A 168 -15.02 -8.12 5.56
C TRP A 168 -16.26 -8.97 5.31
N GLN A 169 -17.35 -8.36 4.86
CA GLN A 169 -18.62 -9.06 4.62
C GLN A 169 -18.70 -9.62 3.20
N GLU A 170 -17.88 -9.12 2.30
CA GLU A 170 -17.90 -9.48 0.89
C GLU A 170 -17.04 -10.70 0.60
N PRO A 171 -17.37 -11.47 -0.44
CA PRO A 171 -16.63 -12.68 -0.84
C PRO A 171 -15.22 -12.39 -1.39
N LYS A 172 -14.91 -11.12 -1.67
CA LYS A 172 -13.59 -10.68 -2.11
C LYS A 172 -12.90 -9.86 -1.04
N PRO A 173 -11.58 -9.99 -0.88
CA PRO A 173 -10.85 -9.12 0.01
C PRO A 173 -10.87 -7.68 -0.49
N MET A 174 -10.59 -6.74 0.38
CA MET A 174 -10.24 -5.38 0.00
C MET A 174 -8.73 -5.20 0.04
N ILE A 175 -8.21 -4.20 -0.67
CA ILE A 175 -6.89 -3.65 -0.43
C ILE A 175 -7.08 -2.48 0.53
N ALA A 176 -6.51 -2.58 1.73
CA ALA A 176 -6.47 -1.50 2.71
C ALA A 176 -5.04 -1.00 2.83
N THR A 177 -4.85 0.31 2.75
CA THR A 177 -3.54 0.93 2.88
C THR A 177 -3.60 2.19 3.74
N ARG A 178 -2.47 2.52 4.40
CA ARG A 178 -2.31 3.75 5.16
C ARG A 178 -0.92 4.32 4.96
N PHE A 179 -0.83 5.58 4.53
CA PHE A 179 0.39 6.35 4.67
C PHE A 179 0.54 6.80 6.12
N GLY A 180 1.73 6.63 6.70
CA GLY A 180 2.06 7.15 8.02
C GLY A 180 2.79 8.49 7.92
N GLU A 181 3.26 8.98 9.07
CA GLU A 181 3.95 10.26 9.16
C GLU A 181 5.30 10.23 8.43
N PRO A 182 5.57 11.26 7.62
CA PRO A 182 6.83 11.35 6.89
C PRO A 182 8.01 11.60 7.83
N LEU A 183 9.13 10.96 7.53
CA LEU A 183 10.40 11.13 8.24
C LEU A 183 11.40 11.82 7.32
N SER A 184 12.23 12.68 7.92
CA SER A 184 13.41 13.29 7.29
C SER A 184 14.60 13.11 8.21
N PHE A 185 15.77 12.88 7.63
CA PHE A 185 17.00 12.65 8.37
C PHE A 185 18.05 13.70 7.99
N GLN A 186 18.79 14.18 8.98
CA GLN A 186 19.87 15.12 8.75
C GLN A 186 21.14 14.42 8.25
N ALA A 187 21.98 15.14 7.56
CA ALA A 187 23.30 14.63 7.16
C ALA A 187 24.10 14.18 8.41
N GLY A 188 24.70 13.00 8.35
CA GLY A 188 25.46 12.45 9.46
C GLY A 188 24.64 11.76 10.55
N ALA A 189 23.31 11.61 10.37
CA ALA A 189 22.49 10.82 11.29
C ALA A 189 23.03 9.39 11.43
N SER A 190 22.96 8.83 12.63
CA SER A 190 23.36 7.45 12.91
C SER A 190 22.47 6.48 12.12
N LYS A 191 23.09 5.50 11.44
CA LYS A 191 22.35 4.43 10.75
C LYS A 191 21.44 3.63 11.69
N ALA A 192 21.90 3.42 12.93
CA ALA A 192 21.13 2.72 13.94
C ALA A 192 19.87 3.51 14.30
N ASP A 193 20.00 4.83 14.53
CA ASP A 193 18.85 5.68 14.86
C ASP A 193 17.89 5.83 13.68
N CYS A 194 18.41 5.96 12.47
CA CYS A 194 17.59 5.96 11.25
C CYS A 194 16.81 4.65 11.13
N GLY A 195 17.47 3.51 11.28
CA GLY A 195 16.87 2.19 11.20
C GLY A 195 15.78 1.99 12.25
N LYS A 196 16.04 2.38 13.50
CA LYS A 196 15.08 2.31 14.60
C LYS A 196 13.83 3.15 14.29
N LYS A 197 13.99 4.43 13.92
CA LYS A 197 12.86 5.32 13.61
C LYS A 197 12.02 4.81 12.43
N ILE A 198 12.67 4.33 11.38
CA ILE A 198 12.00 3.76 10.20
C ILE A 198 11.19 2.51 10.59
N PHE A 199 11.79 1.61 11.39
CA PHE A 199 11.12 0.41 11.87
C PHE A 199 9.89 0.77 12.71
N GLU A 200 10.06 1.59 13.76
CA GLU A 200 8.98 2.00 14.65
C GLU A 200 7.85 2.68 13.87
N SER A 201 8.17 3.59 12.95
CA SER A 201 7.19 4.32 12.17
C SER A 201 6.35 3.41 11.27
N LEU A 202 6.95 2.39 10.62
CA LEU A 202 6.15 1.44 9.84
C LEU A 202 5.27 0.57 10.73
N ARG A 203 5.81 0.08 11.87
CA ARG A 203 5.03 -0.74 12.81
C ARG A 203 3.85 0.03 13.42
N ASP A 204 4.04 1.30 13.73
CA ASP A 204 2.94 2.16 14.19
C ASP A 204 1.91 2.40 13.09
N THR A 205 2.34 2.61 11.85
CA THR A 205 1.45 2.75 10.70
C THR A 205 0.62 1.47 10.47
N GLN A 206 1.23 0.28 10.63
CA GLN A 206 0.53 -1.01 10.56
C GLN A 206 -0.51 -1.17 11.68
N ARG A 207 -0.16 -0.82 12.94
CA ARG A 207 -1.12 -0.85 14.07
C ARG A 207 -2.31 0.06 13.84
N HIS A 208 -2.09 1.26 13.32
CA HIS A 208 -3.16 2.20 12.99
C HIS A 208 -4.06 1.67 11.87
N LEU A 209 -3.48 1.12 10.80
CA LEU A 209 -4.26 0.51 9.73
C LEU A 209 -5.09 -0.67 10.24
N ALA A 210 -4.47 -1.59 10.99
CA ALA A 210 -5.14 -2.75 11.57
C ALA A 210 -6.34 -2.33 12.45
N SER A 211 -6.17 -1.29 13.29
CA SER A 211 -7.25 -0.74 14.10
C SER A 211 -8.43 -0.25 13.25
N SER A 212 -8.17 0.50 12.17
CA SER A 212 -9.20 0.97 11.25
C SER A 212 -9.90 -0.16 10.51
N VAL A 213 -9.13 -1.15 10.04
CA VAL A 213 -9.64 -2.34 9.36
C VAL A 213 -10.55 -3.16 10.30
N MET A 214 -10.19 -3.31 11.57
CA MET A 214 -11.01 -4.04 12.56
C MET A 214 -12.36 -3.36 12.83
N ARG A 215 -12.45 -2.04 12.76
CA ARG A 215 -13.71 -1.31 12.91
C ARG A 215 -14.68 -1.53 11.76
N ARG A 216 -14.19 -1.99 10.61
CA ARG A 216 -14.98 -2.25 9.38
C ARG A 216 -15.77 -1.04 8.91
N ASP A 217 -15.21 0.15 9.06
CA ASP A 217 -15.81 1.42 8.69
C ASP A 217 -15.02 2.08 7.55
N PHE A 218 -15.71 2.40 6.47
CA PHE A 218 -15.12 3.08 5.32
C PHE A 218 -15.02 4.59 5.47
N SER A 219 -15.61 5.19 6.51
CA SER A 219 -15.67 6.65 6.68
C SER A 219 -14.30 7.33 6.75
N GLU A 220 -13.27 6.59 7.19
CA GLU A 220 -11.89 7.09 7.29
C GLU A 220 -11.04 6.80 6.04
N PHE A 221 -11.62 6.26 5.00
CA PHE A 221 -10.88 5.86 3.80
C PHE A 221 -11.27 6.67 2.57
N ASP A 222 -10.28 7.08 1.81
CA ASP A 222 -10.40 7.40 0.39
C ASP A 222 -10.27 6.13 -0.46
N PHE A 223 -10.64 6.20 -1.75
CA PHE A 223 -10.61 5.05 -2.62
C PHE A 223 -9.76 5.28 -3.87
N VAL A 224 -8.80 4.39 -4.12
CA VAL A 224 -8.14 4.26 -5.43
C VAL A 224 -9.08 3.56 -6.40
N VAL A 225 -9.77 2.53 -5.90
CA VAL A 225 -10.85 1.83 -6.59
C VAL A 225 -12.02 1.73 -5.62
N ALA A 226 -13.09 2.48 -5.89
CA ALA A 226 -14.28 2.48 -5.05
C ALA A 226 -14.94 1.09 -5.00
N PRO A 227 -15.60 0.74 -3.88
CA PRO A 227 -16.38 -0.47 -3.78
C PRO A 227 -17.47 -0.46 -4.86
N LYS A 228 -17.70 -1.59 -5.47
CA LYS A 228 -18.87 -1.74 -6.35
C LYS A 228 -20.10 -1.67 -5.46
N SER A 229 -21.08 -0.83 -5.84
CA SER A 229 -22.42 -0.93 -5.25
C SER A 229 -22.84 -2.39 -5.29
N GLN A 230 -23.31 -2.92 -4.17
CA GLN A 230 -23.70 -4.32 -4.04
C GLN A 230 -24.63 -4.71 -5.19
N ARG A 231 -24.10 -5.40 -6.19
CA ARG A 231 -24.97 -6.21 -7.06
C ARG A 231 -25.40 -7.37 -6.18
N LEU A 232 -26.70 -7.46 -5.92
CA LEU A 232 -27.33 -8.55 -5.22
C LEU A 232 -26.71 -9.87 -5.70
N GLY A 233 -26.02 -10.58 -4.81
CA GLY A 233 -25.49 -11.90 -5.09
C GLY A 233 -26.64 -12.86 -5.43
N LEU A 234 -26.36 -14.05 -5.96
CA LEU A 234 -27.39 -15.06 -6.23
C LEU A 234 -28.25 -15.32 -5.00
N TYR A 235 -27.63 -15.35 -3.82
CA TYR A 235 -28.29 -15.51 -2.52
C TYR A 235 -29.20 -14.33 -2.18
N ASP A 236 -28.75 -13.10 -2.40
CA ASP A 236 -29.53 -11.89 -2.15
C ASP A 236 -30.67 -11.74 -3.16
N ASN A 237 -30.47 -12.17 -4.41
CA ASN A 237 -31.54 -12.26 -5.40
C ASN A 237 -32.61 -13.26 -4.96
N LEU A 238 -32.23 -14.42 -4.42
CA LEU A 238 -33.16 -15.40 -3.86
C LEU A 238 -33.88 -14.85 -2.61
N ARG A 239 -33.17 -14.12 -1.73
CA ARG A 239 -33.77 -13.44 -0.58
C ARG A 239 -34.74 -12.34 -1.03
N ALA A 240 -34.34 -11.52 -2.01
CA ALA A 240 -35.18 -10.48 -2.58
C ALA A 240 -36.45 -11.07 -3.21
N TRP A 241 -36.32 -12.15 -3.97
CA TRP A 241 -37.45 -12.88 -4.56
C TRP A 241 -38.37 -13.45 -3.48
N LYS A 242 -37.81 -14.07 -2.43
CA LYS A 242 -38.57 -14.59 -1.28
C LYS A 242 -39.28 -13.45 -0.51
N ALA A 243 -38.61 -12.32 -0.29
CA ALA A 243 -39.20 -11.15 0.36
C ALA A 243 -40.36 -10.57 -0.48
N TRP A 244 -40.17 -10.48 -1.80
CA TRP A 244 -41.21 -10.06 -2.74
C TRP A 244 -42.45 -10.99 -2.70
N LEU A 245 -42.24 -12.30 -2.71
CA LEU A 245 -43.33 -13.30 -2.56
C LEU A 245 -44.07 -13.16 -1.22
N GLN A 246 -43.40 -12.66 -0.19
CA GLN A 246 -43.96 -12.46 1.16
C GLN A 246 -44.50 -11.03 1.38
N GLY A 247 -44.49 -10.16 0.37
CA GLY A 247 -44.92 -8.77 0.47
C GLY A 247 -44.13 -7.92 1.46
N ARG A 248 -42.84 -8.30 1.71
CA ARG A 248 -41.97 -7.59 2.65
C ARG A 248 -40.95 -6.73 1.91
N PRO A 249 -40.57 -5.52 2.44
CA PRO A 249 -39.46 -4.77 1.89
C PRO A 249 -38.16 -5.58 2.02
N PHE A 250 -37.35 -5.60 0.96
CA PHE A 250 -36.04 -6.26 0.94
C PHE A 250 -34.96 -5.25 1.31
N ASP A 251 -34.19 -5.54 2.36
CA ASP A 251 -32.98 -4.81 2.72
C ASP A 251 -31.75 -5.64 2.33
N PRO A 252 -30.91 -5.16 1.39
CA PRO A 252 -29.71 -5.86 0.94
C PRO A 252 -28.55 -5.82 1.95
N SER A 253 -28.65 -5.03 3.03
CA SER A 253 -27.60 -4.94 4.03
C SER A 253 -27.58 -6.16 4.94
N HIS A 254 -26.43 -6.81 5.08
CA HIS A 254 -26.24 -7.86 6.09
C HIS A 254 -26.18 -7.30 7.52
N ALA A 255 -26.09 -5.97 7.69
CA ALA A 255 -26.07 -5.30 8.98
C ALA A 255 -27.40 -5.36 9.73
N SER A 256 -28.51 -5.63 9.03
CA SER A 256 -29.85 -5.72 9.64
C SER A 256 -30.07 -6.98 10.49
N ILE A 257 -29.17 -7.96 10.45
CA ILE A 257 -29.30 -9.21 11.23
C ILE A 257 -28.87 -9.01 12.69
N ASN A 258 -28.03 -8.02 12.98
CA ASN A 258 -27.49 -7.78 14.33
C ASN A 258 -28.04 -6.54 15.06
N GLY A 259 -29.07 -5.90 14.54
CA GLY A 259 -29.54 -4.61 15.04
C GLY A 259 -31.01 -4.52 15.39
N LYS A 260 -31.62 -5.51 16.03
CA LYS A 260 -32.89 -5.35 16.72
C LYS A 260 -33.03 -6.37 17.85
N ASP A 261 -32.47 -6.04 18.99
CA ASP A 261 -33.01 -6.41 20.30
C ASP A 261 -32.35 -5.54 21.37
N SER A 262 -32.70 -4.27 21.37
CA SER A 262 -32.58 -3.41 22.57
C SER A 262 -33.80 -2.52 22.67
N THR A 263 -34.95 -3.14 22.78
CA THR A 263 -36.12 -2.48 23.40
C THR A 263 -35.95 -2.60 24.90
N SER A 264 -35.61 -1.49 25.52
CA SER A 264 -35.67 -1.31 26.98
C SER A 264 -37.01 -1.74 27.54
N PRO A 265 -37.08 -2.54 28.61
CA PRO A 265 -38.33 -2.71 29.36
C PRO A 265 -38.62 -1.41 30.12
N GLY A 266 -39.81 -0.89 29.88
CA GLY A 266 -40.30 0.33 30.45
C GLY A 266 -40.33 0.31 31.99
N GLN A 267 -40.13 1.48 32.51
CA GLN A 267 -40.57 1.90 33.86
C GLN A 267 -42.04 1.53 34.07
N ARG A 268 -42.30 0.79 35.10
CA ARG A 268 -43.59 0.81 35.80
C ARG A 268 -43.34 1.13 37.25
N ASN A 269 -43.97 2.24 37.66
CA ASN A 269 -44.39 2.67 38.98
C ASN A 269 -43.84 1.97 40.22
#